data_973491e52eacaedbb1ee74075e5e6237
#
_entry.id   973491e52eacaedbb1ee74075e5e6237
#
_cell.length_a   1.000
_cell.length_b   1.000
_cell.length_c   1.000
_cell.angle_alpha   90.00
_cell.angle_beta   90.00
_cell.angle_gamma   90.00
#
_symmetry.space_group_name_H-M   'P 1'
#
loop_
_entity.id
_entity.type
_entity.pdbx_description
1 polymer ?
#
loop_
_entity_poly.entity_id
_entity_poly.type
_entity_poly.pdbx_seq_one_letter_code
_entity_poly.pdbx_strand_id
1 'polypeptide(L)'
;MNDETAYKVLTGTEFAALEAGCFEGAPVDLADGYIHLSTAAQLTGTVDKHFAGQSGLVVVAVDLAALGEAVRWEISRGGQKFPHLYGQLRMAAVTAHAPLARAADGSVKLP
;
A
#
# COMPACT_ATOMS: atom_id res chain seq x y z
N MET A 1 -12.27 -8.02 -11.82
CA MET A 1 -11.37 -6.97 -12.21
C MET A 1 -11.06 -6.11 -11.03
N ASN A 2 -9.80 -5.95 -10.71
CA ASN A 2 -9.44 -5.32 -9.44
C ASN A 2 -8.57 -4.10 -9.61
N ASP A 3 -8.83 -3.34 -10.68
CA ASP A 3 -8.13 -2.07 -10.86
C ASP A 3 -8.65 -0.99 -9.92
N GLU A 4 -9.66 -1.34 -9.09
CA GLU A 4 -10.28 -0.36 -8.20
C GLU A 4 -9.74 -0.42 -6.78
N THR A 5 -9.01 -1.45 -6.44
CA THR A 5 -8.46 -1.61 -5.09
C THR A 5 -6.95 -1.83 -5.17
N ALA A 6 -6.21 -1.12 -4.34
CA ALA A 6 -4.79 -1.34 -4.17
C ALA A 6 -4.48 -1.47 -2.68
N TYR A 7 -3.26 -1.80 -2.37
CA TYR A 7 -2.85 -2.13 -1.00
C TYR A 7 -1.57 -1.41 -0.65
N LYS A 8 -1.43 -1.06 0.61
CA LYS A 8 -0.20 -0.50 1.14
C LYS A 8 0.13 -1.16 2.46
N VAL A 9 1.41 -1.43 2.67
CA VAL A 9 1.91 -1.96 3.94
C VAL A 9 2.52 -0.81 4.72
N LEU A 10 2.09 -0.67 5.97
CA LEU A 10 2.51 0.42 6.84
C LEU A 10 3.09 -0.17 8.13
N THR A 11 4.04 0.55 8.71
CA THR A 11 4.44 0.28 10.10
C THR A 11 3.30 0.72 11.03
N GLY A 12 3.36 0.29 12.28
CA GLY A 12 2.37 0.73 13.27
C GLY A 12 2.35 2.24 13.43
N THR A 13 3.52 2.88 13.41
CA THR A 13 3.63 4.33 13.52
C THR A 13 3.02 5.03 12.30
N GLU A 14 3.28 4.50 11.11
CA GLU A 14 2.70 5.05 9.89
C GLU A 14 1.19 4.91 9.87
N PHE A 15 0.67 3.76 10.32
CA PHE A 15 -0.78 3.56 10.39
C PHE A 15 -1.43 4.51 11.39
N ALA A 16 -0.79 4.74 12.54
CA ALA A 16 -1.30 5.71 13.52
C ALA A 16 -1.34 7.12 12.92
N ALA A 17 -0.33 7.50 12.13
CA ALA A 17 -0.32 8.78 11.43
C ALA A 17 -1.45 8.86 10.42
N LEU A 18 -1.72 7.78 9.70
CA LEU A 18 -2.82 7.71 8.74
C LEU A 18 -4.17 7.92 9.45
N GLU A 19 -4.38 7.26 10.59
CA GLU A 19 -5.60 7.42 11.37
C GLU A 19 -5.76 8.85 11.89
N ALA A 20 -4.66 9.51 12.20
CA ALA A 20 -4.67 10.88 12.71
C ALA A 20 -4.77 11.93 11.60
N GLY A 21 -4.74 11.52 10.35
CA GLY A 21 -4.79 12.45 9.22
C GLY A 21 -3.45 13.13 8.93
N CYS A 22 -2.35 12.57 9.43
CA CYS A 22 -1.02 13.17 9.32
C CYS A 22 -0.05 12.37 8.45
N PHE A 23 -0.51 11.30 7.81
CA PHE A 23 0.39 10.45 7.01
C PHE A 23 0.75 11.16 5.71
N GLU A 24 2.04 11.37 5.50
CA GLU A 24 2.55 12.04 4.29
C GLU A 24 3.29 11.10 3.36
N GLY A 25 3.54 9.88 3.80
CA GLY A 25 4.25 8.88 3.02
C GLY A 25 5.28 8.14 3.86
N ALA A 26 5.61 6.93 3.44
CA ALA A 26 6.74 6.19 3.99
C ALA A 26 8.03 6.84 3.49
N PRO A 27 9.19 6.50 4.07
CA PRO A 27 10.46 7.10 3.62
C PRO A 27 10.69 6.99 2.10
N VAL A 28 10.39 5.84 1.50
CA VAL A 28 10.57 5.65 0.07
C VAL A 28 9.58 6.52 -0.72
N ASP A 29 8.38 6.72 -0.20
CA ASP A 29 7.37 7.58 -0.84
C ASP A 29 7.87 9.03 -0.89
N LEU A 30 8.40 9.50 0.24
CA LEU A 30 8.89 10.87 0.33
C LEU A 30 10.11 11.08 -0.58
N ALA A 31 10.96 10.06 -0.69
CA ALA A 31 12.14 10.12 -1.56
C ALA A 31 11.74 10.18 -3.04
N ASP A 32 10.72 9.42 -3.43
CA ASP A 32 10.33 9.30 -4.84
C ASP A 32 9.28 10.33 -5.25
N GLY A 33 8.60 10.97 -4.31
CA GLY A 33 7.62 12.01 -4.60
C GLY A 33 6.22 11.50 -4.87
N TYR A 34 5.92 10.26 -4.56
CA TYR A 34 4.57 9.69 -4.67
C TYR A 34 4.42 8.50 -3.72
N ILE A 35 3.19 8.16 -3.38
CA ILE A 35 2.92 7.04 -2.49
C ILE A 35 2.84 5.75 -3.33
N HIS A 36 3.64 4.76 -2.93
CA HIS A 36 3.70 3.46 -3.61
C HIS A 36 2.56 2.56 -3.12
N LEU A 37 1.80 2.04 -4.05
CA LEU A 37 0.74 1.07 -3.79
C LEU A 37 1.02 -0.20 -4.57
N SER A 38 0.35 -1.29 -4.21
CA SER A 38 0.48 -2.57 -4.90
C SER A 38 -0.90 -3.13 -5.21
N THR A 39 -1.04 -3.84 -6.32
CA THR A 39 -2.24 -4.63 -6.56
C THR A 39 -2.24 -5.85 -5.65
N ALA A 40 -3.37 -6.55 -5.58
CA ALA A 40 -3.45 -7.79 -4.82
C ALA A 40 -2.39 -8.80 -5.28
N ALA A 41 -2.18 -8.90 -6.58
CA ALA A 41 -1.20 -9.84 -7.15
C ALA A 41 0.25 -9.44 -6.83
N GLN A 42 0.50 -8.14 -6.64
CA GLN A 42 1.85 -7.62 -6.37
C GLN A 42 2.20 -7.59 -4.89
N LEU A 43 1.21 -7.65 -4.02
CA LEU A 43 1.39 -7.36 -2.60
C LEU A 43 2.41 -8.28 -1.92
N THR A 44 2.31 -9.59 -2.15
CA THR A 44 3.22 -10.55 -1.53
C THR A 44 4.67 -10.27 -1.93
N GLY A 45 4.91 -10.02 -3.22
CA GLY A 45 6.26 -9.70 -3.69
C GLY A 45 6.78 -8.40 -3.10
N THR A 46 5.93 -7.42 -2.92
CA THR A 46 6.31 -6.15 -2.29
C THR A 46 6.76 -6.38 -0.85
N VAL A 47 6.00 -7.18 -0.09
CA VAL A 47 6.36 -7.49 1.29
C VAL A 47 7.66 -8.28 1.36
N ASP A 48 7.81 -9.28 0.50
CA ASP A 48 9.02 -10.11 0.48
C ASP A 48 10.27 -9.28 0.19
N LYS A 49 10.15 -8.29 -0.69
CA LYS A 49 11.31 -7.49 -1.11
C LYS A 49 11.62 -6.37 -0.12
N HIS A 50 10.62 -5.68 0.40
CA HIS A 50 10.84 -4.44 1.15
C HIS A 50 10.61 -4.56 2.65
N PHE A 51 9.94 -5.61 3.10
CA PHE A 51 9.54 -5.74 4.50
C PHE A 51 9.98 -7.06 5.13
N ALA A 52 10.89 -7.78 4.50
CA ALA A 52 11.36 -9.06 5.03
C ALA A 52 11.93 -8.87 6.44
N GLY A 53 11.54 -9.75 7.36
CA GLY A 53 12.04 -9.71 8.73
C GLY A 53 11.42 -8.64 9.61
N GLN A 54 10.51 -7.83 9.09
CA GLN A 54 9.84 -6.82 9.91
C GLN A 54 8.55 -7.38 10.51
N SER A 55 8.17 -6.85 11.67
CA SER A 55 6.95 -7.23 12.38
C SER A 55 6.13 -5.99 12.72
N GLY A 56 4.91 -6.20 13.20
CA GLY A 56 4.04 -5.08 13.57
C GLY A 56 3.51 -4.29 12.38
N LEU A 57 3.47 -4.91 11.21
CA LEU A 57 3.02 -4.25 10.00
C LEU A 57 1.51 -4.34 9.85
N VAL A 58 0.93 -3.34 9.18
CA VAL A 58 -0.50 -3.26 8.88
C VAL A 58 -0.68 -3.20 7.37
N VAL A 59 -1.61 -3.99 6.85
CA VAL A 59 -2.01 -3.91 5.44
C VAL A 59 -3.29 -3.09 5.36
N VAL A 60 -3.31 -2.09 4.48
CA VAL A 60 -4.52 -1.31 4.21
C VAL A 60 -4.95 -1.52 2.77
N ALA A 61 -6.27 -1.66 2.58
CA ALA A 61 -6.88 -1.70 1.25
C ALA A 61 -7.39 -0.30 0.93
N VAL A 62 -7.07 0.17 -0.27
CA VAL A 62 -7.34 1.54 -0.68
C VAL A 62 -8.24 1.53 -1.90
N ASP A 63 -9.30 2.34 -1.86
CA ASP A 63 -10.21 2.50 -2.99
C ASP A 63 -9.62 3.50 -3.97
N LEU A 64 -9.14 3.00 -5.12
CA LEU A 64 -8.52 3.85 -6.13
C LEU A 64 -9.51 4.82 -6.75
N ALA A 65 -10.79 4.46 -6.82
CA ALA A 65 -11.80 5.37 -7.33
C ALA A 65 -11.92 6.63 -6.47
N ALA A 66 -11.75 6.48 -5.16
CA ALA A 66 -11.79 7.63 -4.25
C ALA A 66 -10.60 8.56 -4.43
N LEU A 67 -9.50 8.07 -4.98
CA LEU A 67 -8.29 8.86 -5.22
C LEU A 67 -8.29 9.52 -6.59
N GLY A 68 -9.07 9.00 -7.53
CA GLY A 68 -9.29 9.59 -8.83
C GLY A 68 -8.02 9.74 -9.66
N GLU A 69 -7.85 10.91 -10.26
CA GLU A 69 -6.76 11.18 -11.21
C GLU A 69 -5.39 11.31 -10.53
N ALA A 70 -5.35 11.35 -9.21
CA ALA A 70 -4.07 11.38 -8.50
C ALA A 70 -3.32 10.03 -8.60
N VAL A 71 -4.01 8.97 -9.00
CA VAL A 71 -3.39 7.65 -9.19
C VAL A 71 -2.88 7.54 -10.62
N ARG A 72 -1.60 7.15 -10.74
CA ARG A 72 -0.97 6.87 -12.03
C ARG A 72 -0.39 5.47 -12.01
N TRP A 73 -0.63 4.74 -13.09
CA TRP A 73 -0.07 3.40 -13.27
C TRP A 73 1.25 3.55 -14.00
N GLU A 74 2.34 3.23 -13.32
CA GLU A 74 3.68 3.46 -13.84
C GLU A 74 4.53 2.21 -13.71
N ILE A 75 5.43 2.00 -14.67
CA ILE A 75 6.32 0.84 -14.65
C ILE A 75 7.30 0.99 -13.48
N SER A 76 7.45 -0.09 -12.72
CA SER A 76 8.35 -0.13 -11.58
C SER A 76 8.99 -1.52 -11.51
N ARG A 77 9.04 -2.12 -10.32
CA ARG A 77 9.73 -3.38 -10.09
C ARG A 77 9.29 -4.47 -11.07
N GLY A 78 10.26 -5.17 -11.67
CA GLY A 78 10.00 -6.28 -12.59
C GLY A 78 9.34 -5.88 -13.90
N GLY A 79 9.37 -4.61 -14.27
CA GLY A 79 8.74 -4.13 -15.48
C GLY A 79 7.23 -4.06 -15.42
N GLN A 80 6.62 -4.27 -14.26
CA GLN A 80 5.18 -4.22 -14.08
C GLN A 80 4.73 -2.82 -13.71
N LYS A 81 3.49 -2.51 -14.05
CA LYS A 81 2.88 -1.24 -13.64
C LYS A 81 2.33 -1.37 -12.23
N PHE A 82 2.69 -0.41 -11.40
CA PHE A 82 2.18 -0.28 -10.04
C PHE A 82 1.36 1.00 -9.95
N PRO A 83 0.30 1.02 -9.13
CA PRO A 83 -0.42 2.27 -8.90
C PRO A 83 0.39 3.17 -7.97
N HIS A 84 0.65 4.39 -8.42
CA HIS A 84 1.36 5.41 -7.65
C HIS A 84 0.41 6.56 -7.36
N LEU A 85 0.33 6.96 -6.11
CA LEU A 85 -0.56 8.05 -5.71
C LEU A 85 0.23 9.35 -5.61
N TYR A 86 -0.11 10.29 -6.47
CA TYR A 86 0.44 11.65 -6.46
C TYR A 86 -0.47 12.56 -5.66
N GLY A 87 -0.54 12.30 -4.37
CA GLY A 87 -1.39 13.03 -3.45
C GLY A 87 -1.31 12.43 -2.06
N GLN A 88 -2.11 12.93 -1.15
CA GLN A 88 -2.15 12.43 0.22
C GLN A 88 -3.07 11.22 0.32
N LEU A 89 -2.62 10.19 1.04
CA LEU A 89 -3.48 9.06 1.41
C LEU A 89 -4.19 9.40 2.71
N ARG A 90 -5.52 9.25 2.72
CA ARG A 90 -6.34 9.51 3.90
C ARG A 90 -7.18 8.29 4.25
N MET A 91 -7.57 8.18 5.52
CA MET A 91 -8.42 7.07 5.96
C MET A 91 -9.74 6.98 5.19
N ALA A 92 -10.24 8.10 4.68
CA ALA A 92 -11.48 8.09 3.89
C ALA A 92 -11.38 7.20 2.65
N ALA A 93 -10.18 6.97 2.12
CA ALA A 93 -9.97 6.08 0.98
C ALA A 93 -9.68 4.64 1.39
N VAL A 94 -9.52 4.37 2.67
CA VAL A 94 -9.21 3.02 3.17
C VAL A 94 -10.51 2.28 3.40
N THR A 95 -10.67 1.13 2.73
CA THR A 95 -11.87 0.32 2.83
C THR A 95 -11.74 -0.83 3.82
N ALA A 96 -10.51 -1.25 4.12
CA ALA A 96 -10.24 -2.31 5.09
C ALA A 96 -8.79 -2.22 5.54
N HIS A 97 -8.51 -2.73 6.72
CA HIS A 97 -7.13 -2.86 7.20
C HIS A 97 -7.04 -4.00 8.20
N ALA A 98 -5.86 -4.58 8.32
CA ALA A 98 -5.62 -5.67 9.27
C ALA A 98 -4.11 -5.79 9.53
N PRO A 99 -3.72 -6.37 10.68
CA PRO A 99 -2.32 -6.73 10.87
C PRO A 99 -1.86 -7.65 9.74
N LEU A 100 -0.64 -7.44 9.27
CA LEU A 100 -0.09 -8.27 8.19
C LEU A 100 -0.01 -9.72 8.66
N ALA A 101 -0.56 -10.62 7.88
CA ALA A 101 -0.52 -12.05 8.12
C ALA A 101 -0.32 -12.78 6.79
N ARG A 102 0.22 -14.01 6.87
CA ARG A 102 0.45 -14.81 5.69
C ARG A 102 -0.39 -16.07 5.72
N ALA A 103 -0.81 -16.51 4.55
CA ALA A 103 -1.47 -17.80 4.37
C ALA A 103 -0.41 -18.93 4.41
N ALA A 104 -0.88 -20.17 4.41
CA ALA A 104 0.01 -21.34 4.47
C ALA A 104 0.98 -21.39 3.29
N ASP A 105 0.60 -20.85 2.14
CA ASP A 105 1.45 -20.82 0.93
C ASP A 105 2.43 -19.64 0.94
N GLY A 106 2.44 -18.82 1.99
CA GLY A 106 3.32 -17.67 2.10
C GLY A 106 2.77 -16.37 1.54
N SER A 107 1.62 -16.41 0.88
CA SER A 107 1.02 -15.18 0.35
C SER A 107 0.49 -14.30 1.49
N VAL A 108 0.55 -12.99 1.28
CA VAL A 108 0.03 -12.03 2.24
C VAL A 108 -1.49 -12.02 2.14
N LYS A 109 -2.15 -12.17 3.29
CA LYS A 109 -3.62 -12.15 3.35
C LYS A 109 -4.12 -10.73 3.11
N LEU A 110 -5.16 -10.62 2.32
CA LEU A 110 -5.82 -9.33 2.11
C LEU A 110 -6.69 -9.01 3.33
N PRO A 111 -6.75 -7.72 3.73
CA PRO A 111 -7.54 -7.31 4.89
C PRO A 111 -9.05 -7.38 4.65
#